data_18a9d7244097582a02e6ba96fa70ff23
#
_entry.id   18a9d7244097582a02e6ba96fa70ff23
#
_cell.length_a   1.000
_cell.length_b   1.000
_cell.length_c   1.000
_cell.angle_alpha   90.00
_cell.angle_beta   90.00
_cell.angle_gamma   90.00
#
_symmetry.space_group_name_H-M   'P 1'
#
loop_
_entity.id
_entity.type
_entity.pdbx_description
1 polymer ?
#
loop_
_entity_poly.entity_id
_entity_poly.type
_entity_poly.pdbx_seq_one_letter_code
_entity_poly.pdbx_strand_id
1 'polypeptide(L)'
;SDSKLLERNATTRKQVDDLTDKIAGLKAQIAAQTQSWERGNASGRSEVQGYEIQLARLEDQLAKCRIVAPVSGTVLTRYAETGEFVTLGKPLFKVADLDQMYVRAYFSSAQLSGLKLNDTVTVIPDDGTASPKRIQGRVIWISEQSEFTPKNIQTRDERADLVYAVKVAVPNDGTLRLGMYAYVRR
;
A
#
# COMPACT_ATOMS: atom_id res chain seq x y z
N SER A 1 -29.13 0.97 14.77
CA SER A 1 -27.78 0.86 14.19
C SER A 1 -27.50 -0.53 13.64
N ASP A 2 -27.78 -1.57 14.43
CA ASP A 2 -27.47 -2.98 14.08
C ASP A 2 -28.29 -3.51 12.88
N SER A 3 -29.53 -3.05 12.69
CA SER A 3 -30.36 -3.50 11.57
C SER A 3 -29.80 -3.05 10.20
N LYS A 4 -29.22 -1.83 10.12
CA LYS A 4 -28.56 -1.34 8.90
C LYS A 4 -27.26 -2.06 8.58
N LEU A 5 -26.56 -2.55 9.61
CA LEU A 5 -25.35 -3.37 9.45
C LEU A 5 -25.69 -4.77 8.94
N LEU A 6 -26.79 -5.35 9.43
CA LEU A 6 -27.28 -6.65 8.96
C LEU A 6 -27.75 -6.60 7.50
N GLU A 7 -28.44 -5.53 7.10
CA GLU A 7 -28.87 -5.32 5.69
C GLU A 7 -27.66 -5.16 4.76
N ARG A 8 -26.62 -4.42 5.17
CA ARG A 8 -25.41 -4.22 4.37
C ARG A 8 -24.58 -5.49 4.21
N ASN A 9 -24.41 -6.27 5.28
CA ASN A 9 -23.77 -7.58 5.21
C ASN A 9 -24.55 -8.55 4.32
N ALA A 10 -25.88 -8.51 4.38
CA ALA A 10 -26.74 -9.29 3.52
C ALA A 10 -26.59 -8.90 2.05
N THR A 11 -26.47 -7.60 1.74
CA THR A 11 -26.28 -7.11 0.37
C THR A 11 -24.96 -7.57 -0.23
N THR A 12 -23.84 -7.49 0.52
CA THR A 12 -22.52 -7.94 0.04
C THR A 12 -22.49 -9.46 -0.15
N ARG A 13 -23.06 -10.21 0.79
CA ARG A 13 -23.21 -11.67 0.67
C ARG A 13 -24.04 -12.02 -0.56
N LYS A 14 -25.16 -11.33 -0.77
CA LYS A 14 -26.02 -11.52 -1.92
C LYS A 14 -25.28 -11.29 -3.24
N GLN A 15 -24.40 -10.29 -3.34
CA GLN A 15 -23.60 -10.05 -4.55
C GLN A 15 -22.63 -11.21 -4.84
N VAL A 16 -21.98 -11.76 -3.82
CA VAL A 16 -21.10 -12.93 -3.97
C VAL A 16 -21.91 -14.17 -4.35
N ASP A 17 -23.05 -14.38 -3.70
CA ASP A 17 -23.97 -15.49 -4.01
C ASP A 17 -24.50 -15.39 -5.44
N ASP A 18 -24.91 -14.18 -5.88
CA ASP A 18 -25.37 -13.94 -7.26
C ASP A 18 -24.26 -14.21 -8.30
N LEU A 19 -23.02 -13.83 -8.02
CA LEU A 19 -21.88 -14.14 -8.91
C LEU A 19 -21.59 -15.64 -8.95
N THR A 20 -21.65 -16.31 -7.80
CA THR A 20 -21.46 -17.76 -7.69
C THR A 20 -22.53 -18.51 -8.47
N ASP A 21 -23.80 -18.09 -8.36
CA ASP A 21 -24.91 -18.68 -9.11
C ASP A 21 -24.75 -18.46 -10.62
N LYS A 22 -24.32 -17.27 -11.05
CA LYS A 22 -24.03 -17.00 -12.47
C LYS A 22 -22.89 -17.86 -13.00
N ILE A 23 -21.85 -18.07 -12.23
CA ILE A 23 -20.73 -18.97 -12.58
C ILE A 23 -21.25 -20.41 -12.72
N ALA A 24 -22.05 -20.88 -11.78
CA ALA A 24 -22.63 -22.22 -11.85
C ALA A 24 -23.53 -22.40 -13.08
N GLY A 25 -24.36 -21.41 -13.38
CA GLY A 25 -25.22 -21.40 -14.59
C GLY A 25 -24.40 -21.45 -15.89
N LEU A 26 -23.35 -20.65 -15.99
CA LEU A 26 -22.46 -20.64 -17.16
C LEU A 26 -21.69 -21.95 -17.32
N LYS A 27 -21.23 -22.54 -16.23
CA LYS A 27 -20.57 -23.87 -16.27
C LYS A 27 -21.51 -24.95 -16.79
N ALA A 28 -22.77 -24.92 -16.38
CA ALA A 28 -23.79 -25.84 -16.89
C ALA A 28 -24.06 -25.62 -18.40
N GLN A 29 -24.11 -24.37 -18.86
CA GLN A 29 -24.27 -24.04 -20.30
C GLN A 29 -23.07 -24.50 -21.12
N ILE A 30 -21.84 -24.31 -20.64
CA ILE A 30 -20.61 -24.79 -21.27
C ILE A 30 -20.67 -26.33 -21.41
N ALA A 31 -21.04 -27.05 -20.36
CA ALA A 31 -21.16 -28.49 -20.39
C ALA A 31 -22.17 -28.99 -21.43
N ALA A 32 -23.36 -28.33 -21.47
CA ALA A 32 -24.41 -28.68 -22.44
C ALA A 32 -23.97 -28.41 -23.89
N GLN A 33 -23.30 -27.30 -24.15
CA GLN A 33 -22.81 -26.92 -25.47
C GLN A 33 -21.63 -27.83 -25.93
N THR A 34 -20.75 -28.21 -25.01
CA THR A 34 -19.64 -29.15 -25.30
C THR A 34 -20.19 -30.48 -25.73
N GLN A 35 -21.24 -31.01 -25.07
CA GLN A 35 -21.91 -32.27 -25.52
C GLN A 35 -22.54 -32.12 -26.90
N SER A 36 -23.14 -30.98 -27.20
CA SER A 36 -23.73 -30.71 -28.54
C SER A 36 -22.66 -30.65 -29.62
N TRP A 37 -21.49 -30.11 -29.28
CA TRP A 37 -20.35 -29.99 -30.21
C TRP A 37 -19.69 -31.31 -30.53
N GLU A 38 -19.55 -32.21 -29.57
CA GLU A 38 -19.03 -33.57 -29.81
C GLU A 38 -19.84 -34.35 -30.86
N ARG A 39 -21.09 -33.91 -31.08
CA ARG A 39 -21.96 -34.47 -32.15
C ARG A 39 -21.81 -33.81 -33.53
N GLY A 40 -20.80 -32.95 -33.77
CA GLY A 40 -20.42 -32.48 -35.10
C GLY A 40 -20.88 -31.10 -35.54
N ASN A 41 -21.24 -30.17 -34.62
CA ASN A 41 -21.72 -28.84 -34.96
C ASN A 41 -20.64 -27.76 -34.82
N ALA A 42 -20.17 -27.19 -35.94
CA ALA A 42 -19.13 -26.13 -35.98
C ALA A 42 -19.56 -24.83 -35.32
N SER A 43 -20.88 -24.49 -35.21
CA SER A 43 -21.39 -23.32 -34.55
C SER A 43 -21.28 -23.40 -33.01
N GLY A 44 -21.29 -24.58 -32.42
CA GLY A 44 -21.15 -24.81 -31.00
C GLY A 44 -19.81 -24.36 -30.41
N ARG A 45 -18.72 -24.40 -31.21
CA ARG A 45 -17.38 -23.94 -30.78
C ARG A 45 -17.36 -22.46 -30.42
N SER A 46 -17.96 -21.62 -31.24
CA SER A 46 -17.94 -20.18 -31.07
C SER A 46 -18.75 -19.79 -29.80
N GLU A 47 -19.86 -20.47 -29.54
CA GLU A 47 -20.69 -20.26 -28.39
C GLU A 47 -19.98 -20.71 -27.09
N VAL A 48 -19.35 -21.91 -27.09
CA VAL A 48 -18.57 -22.39 -25.95
C VAL A 48 -17.44 -21.41 -25.62
N GLN A 49 -16.71 -20.94 -26.60
CA GLN A 49 -15.64 -19.95 -26.41
C GLN A 49 -16.17 -18.62 -25.82
N GLY A 50 -17.37 -18.17 -26.26
CA GLY A 50 -18.06 -17.00 -25.69
C GLY A 50 -18.37 -17.18 -24.21
N TYR A 51 -18.92 -18.34 -23.83
CA TYR A 51 -19.22 -18.66 -22.42
C TYR A 51 -17.95 -18.81 -21.55
N GLU A 52 -16.88 -19.39 -22.09
CA GLU A 52 -15.60 -19.49 -21.39
C GLU A 52 -15.01 -18.11 -21.07
N ILE A 53 -15.08 -17.16 -22.01
CA ILE A 53 -14.66 -15.77 -21.79
C ILE A 53 -15.51 -15.12 -20.70
N GLN A 54 -16.84 -15.30 -20.73
CA GLN A 54 -17.71 -14.77 -19.68
C GLN A 54 -17.44 -15.39 -18.33
N LEU A 55 -17.20 -16.69 -18.27
CA LEU A 55 -16.83 -17.40 -17.06
C LEU A 55 -15.53 -16.83 -16.46
N ALA A 56 -14.49 -16.68 -17.27
CA ALA A 56 -13.20 -16.12 -16.83
C ALA A 56 -13.36 -14.71 -16.25
N ARG A 57 -14.22 -13.87 -16.86
CA ARG A 57 -14.51 -12.52 -16.33
C ARG A 57 -15.22 -12.56 -14.99
N LEU A 58 -16.17 -13.47 -14.79
CA LEU A 58 -16.90 -13.59 -13.52
C LEU A 58 -16.03 -14.20 -12.43
N GLU A 59 -15.17 -15.16 -12.78
CA GLU A 59 -14.19 -15.72 -11.84
C GLU A 59 -13.16 -14.67 -11.39
N ASP A 60 -12.68 -13.80 -12.31
CA ASP A 60 -11.83 -12.66 -11.97
C ASP A 60 -12.55 -11.66 -11.04
N GLN A 61 -13.81 -11.35 -11.31
CA GLN A 61 -14.61 -10.49 -10.43
C GLN A 61 -14.78 -11.11 -9.04
N LEU A 62 -15.05 -12.39 -8.96
CA LEU A 62 -15.19 -13.11 -7.70
C LEU A 62 -13.86 -13.13 -6.92
N ALA A 63 -12.74 -13.36 -7.60
CA ALA A 63 -11.41 -13.33 -7.00
C ALA A 63 -11.09 -11.93 -6.41
N LYS A 64 -11.49 -10.86 -7.09
CA LYS A 64 -11.34 -9.48 -6.62
C LYS A 64 -12.22 -9.13 -5.42
N CYS A 65 -13.24 -9.92 -5.10
CA CYS A 65 -14.02 -9.76 -3.86
C CYS A 65 -13.22 -10.16 -2.60
N ARG A 66 -12.13 -10.91 -2.77
CA ARG A 66 -11.20 -11.25 -1.68
C ARG A 66 -10.00 -10.32 -1.74
N ILE A 67 -10.03 -9.29 -0.92
CA ILE A 67 -8.95 -8.30 -0.88
C ILE A 67 -7.88 -8.76 0.11
N VAL A 68 -6.66 -8.86 -0.38
CA VAL A 68 -5.48 -9.28 0.38
C VAL A 68 -4.41 -8.19 0.36
N ALA A 69 -3.55 -8.16 1.36
CA ALA A 69 -2.41 -7.26 1.39
C ALA A 69 -1.43 -7.63 0.26
N PRO A 70 -1.05 -6.68 -0.61
CA PRO A 70 -0.11 -6.95 -1.71
C PRO A 70 1.34 -7.11 -1.23
N VAL A 71 1.63 -6.68 -0.02
CA VAL A 71 2.96 -6.74 0.62
C VAL A 71 2.83 -7.16 2.07
N SER A 72 3.89 -7.76 2.60
CA SER A 72 4.02 -7.98 4.04
C SER A 72 4.29 -6.66 4.75
N GLY A 73 3.76 -6.49 5.96
CA GLY A 73 3.97 -5.27 6.71
C GLY A 73 2.92 -5.05 7.80
N THR A 74 2.89 -3.85 8.33
CA THR A 74 1.97 -3.42 9.39
C THR A 74 0.83 -2.61 8.79
N VAL A 75 -0.40 -2.90 9.19
CA VAL A 75 -1.57 -2.09 8.83
C VAL A 75 -1.50 -0.79 9.63
N LEU A 76 -1.28 0.32 8.92
CA LEU A 76 -1.18 1.65 9.52
C LEU A 76 -2.55 2.28 9.75
N THR A 77 -3.45 2.08 8.82
CA THR A 77 -4.79 2.67 8.84
C THR A 77 -5.77 1.73 8.20
N ARG A 78 -6.93 1.60 8.81
CA ARG A 78 -8.10 0.93 8.24
C ARG A 78 -9.14 1.98 7.89
N TYR A 79 -9.58 2.02 6.63
CA TYR A 79 -10.51 3.02 6.10
C TYR A 79 -11.94 2.49 5.96
N ALA A 80 -12.12 1.18 6.11
CA ALA A 80 -13.42 0.55 6.03
C ALA A 80 -13.60 -0.46 7.16
N GLU A 81 -14.78 -0.49 7.72
CA GLU A 81 -15.19 -1.43 8.76
C GLU A 81 -16.07 -2.53 8.17
N THR A 82 -16.17 -3.63 8.93
CA THR A 82 -17.06 -4.74 8.56
C THR A 82 -18.50 -4.24 8.44
N GLY A 83 -19.15 -4.54 7.32
CA GLY A 83 -20.52 -4.11 7.04
C GLY A 83 -20.63 -2.74 6.38
N GLU A 84 -19.55 -2.03 6.11
CA GLU A 84 -19.59 -0.82 5.30
C GLU A 84 -19.70 -1.12 3.81
N PHE A 85 -20.44 -0.28 3.13
CA PHE A 85 -20.47 -0.30 1.67
C PHE A 85 -19.20 0.35 1.12
N VAL A 86 -18.52 -0.35 0.22
CA VAL A 86 -17.32 0.13 -0.46
C VAL A 86 -17.55 0.25 -1.95
N THR A 87 -17.06 1.33 -2.53
CA THR A 87 -17.13 1.59 -3.97
C THR A 87 -15.80 1.27 -4.62
N LEU A 88 -15.83 1.08 -5.94
CA LEU A 88 -14.62 0.89 -6.72
C LEU A 88 -13.66 2.07 -6.50
N GLY A 89 -12.39 1.78 -6.23
CA GLY A 89 -11.35 2.78 -5.99
C GLY A 89 -11.27 3.32 -4.55
N LYS A 90 -12.19 2.94 -3.65
CA LYS A 90 -12.08 3.32 -2.23
C LYS A 90 -10.93 2.52 -1.58
N PRO A 91 -9.94 3.18 -0.95
CA PRO A 91 -8.92 2.48 -0.18
C PRO A 91 -9.57 1.82 1.03
N LEU A 92 -9.18 0.58 1.34
CA LEU A 92 -9.71 -0.18 2.48
C LEU A 92 -8.77 -0.14 3.68
N PHE A 93 -7.47 -0.22 3.43
CA PHE A 93 -6.44 -0.15 4.45
C PHE A 93 -5.12 0.33 3.85
N LYS A 94 -4.23 0.82 4.70
CA LYS A 94 -2.88 1.23 4.36
C LYS A 94 -1.89 0.32 5.07
N VAL A 95 -1.02 -0.35 4.29
CA VAL A 95 0.03 -1.23 4.80
C VAL A 95 1.38 -0.62 4.48
N ALA A 96 2.33 -0.73 5.41
CA ALA A 96 3.71 -0.36 5.18
C ALA A 96 4.65 -1.39 5.82
N ASP A 97 5.78 -1.61 5.16
CA ASP A 97 6.91 -2.28 5.75
C ASP A 97 7.60 -1.28 6.70
N LEU A 98 7.65 -1.61 7.98
CA LEU A 98 8.27 -0.78 9.01
C LEU A 98 9.66 -1.27 9.43
N ASP A 99 10.16 -2.36 8.87
CA ASP A 99 11.50 -2.88 9.16
C ASP A 99 12.59 -1.95 8.61
N GLN A 100 12.24 -1.21 7.56
CA GLN A 100 13.09 -0.16 7.00
C GLN A 100 12.35 1.18 7.01
N MET A 101 12.90 2.14 7.74
CA MET A 101 12.37 3.49 7.83
C MET A 101 13.22 4.47 7.02
N TYR A 102 12.62 5.59 6.69
CA TYR A 102 13.30 6.67 5.98
C TYR A 102 13.24 7.95 6.80
N VAL A 103 14.40 8.53 7.05
CA VAL A 103 14.51 9.85 7.66
C VAL A 103 14.72 10.89 6.57
N ARG A 104 13.88 11.90 6.55
CA ARG A 104 14.08 13.10 5.72
C ARG A 104 14.79 14.15 6.57
N ALA A 105 16.06 14.31 6.33
CA ALA A 105 16.90 15.30 7.00
C ALA A 105 17.15 16.51 6.10
N TYR A 106 17.45 17.63 6.69
CA TYR A 106 17.71 18.88 6.00
C TYR A 106 19.12 19.39 6.35
N PHE A 107 19.92 19.61 5.33
CA PHE A 107 21.31 20.04 5.44
C PHE A 107 21.50 21.40 4.78
N SER A 108 22.24 22.28 5.40
CA SER A 108 22.72 23.51 4.74
C SER A 108 23.74 23.16 3.65
N SER A 109 24.00 24.08 2.74
CA SER A 109 25.02 23.89 1.69
C SER A 109 26.39 23.52 2.29
N ALA A 110 26.77 24.10 3.42
CA ALA A 110 28.02 23.82 4.10
C ALA A 110 28.05 22.39 4.66
N GLN A 111 26.96 21.94 5.25
CA GLN A 111 26.83 20.57 5.79
C GLN A 111 26.75 19.52 4.68
N LEU A 112 26.15 19.86 3.55
CA LEU A 112 26.04 18.98 2.39
C LEU A 112 27.40 18.76 1.72
N SER A 113 28.33 19.69 1.86
CA SER A 113 29.66 19.59 1.28
C SER A 113 30.38 18.33 1.73
N GLY A 114 30.68 17.46 0.76
CA GLY A 114 31.32 16.17 0.98
C GLY A 114 30.40 15.02 1.40
N LEU A 115 29.08 15.24 1.50
CA LEU A 115 28.12 14.16 1.67
C LEU A 115 27.79 13.54 0.31
N LYS A 116 27.87 12.22 0.21
CA LYS A 116 27.64 11.46 -1.03
C LYS A 116 26.53 10.43 -0.85
N LEU A 117 25.98 9.99 -1.97
CA LEU A 117 25.12 8.82 -1.98
C LEU A 117 25.85 7.59 -1.44
N ASN A 118 25.15 6.79 -0.67
CA ASN A 118 25.64 5.62 0.07
C ASN A 118 26.56 5.90 1.26
N ASP A 119 26.78 7.15 1.61
CA ASP A 119 27.50 7.47 2.85
C ASP A 119 26.73 6.96 4.07
N THR A 120 27.47 6.49 5.05
CA THR A 120 26.90 6.09 6.35
C THR A 120 26.83 7.32 7.25
N VAL A 121 25.68 7.52 7.85
CA VAL A 121 25.39 8.60 8.79
C VAL A 121 24.80 8.07 10.08
N THR A 122 24.98 8.78 11.17
CA THR A 122 24.38 8.43 12.45
C THR A 122 23.04 9.12 12.62
N VAL A 123 22.00 8.35 12.80
CA VAL A 123 20.63 8.82 13.09
C VAL A 123 20.38 8.67 14.59
N ILE A 124 19.94 9.74 15.22
CA ILE A 124 19.62 9.83 16.63
C ILE A 124 18.14 10.19 16.73
N PRO A 125 17.26 9.23 17.02
CA PRO A 125 15.84 9.51 17.18
C PRO A 125 15.60 10.33 18.45
N ASP A 126 14.60 11.20 18.38
CA ASP A 126 14.08 11.89 19.56
C ASP A 126 12.98 11.01 20.20
N ASP A 127 13.44 10.05 20.98
CA ASP A 127 12.59 9.08 21.67
C ASP A 127 12.18 9.52 23.09
N GLY A 128 12.54 10.75 23.48
CA GLY A 128 12.27 11.31 24.79
C GLY A 128 13.18 10.78 25.91
N THR A 129 14.16 9.94 25.59
CA THR A 129 15.13 9.42 26.58
C THR A 129 16.34 10.34 26.73
N ALA A 130 17.00 10.28 27.87
CA ALA A 130 18.22 11.06 28.12
C ALA A 130 19.43 10.55 27.29
N SER A 131 19.36 9.31 26.82
CA SER A 131 20.41 8.66 26.04
C SER A 131 19.82 7.92 24.85
N PRO A 132 19.39 8.65 23.79
CA PRO A 132 18.77 8.04 22.63
C PRO A 132 19.72 7.10 21.91
N LYS A 133 19.17 6.02 21.39
CA LYS A 133 19.93 5.03 20.61
C LYS A 133 20.47 5.67 19.33
N ARG A 134 21.74 5.41 19.04
CA ARG A 134 22.37 5.82 17.78
C ARG A 134 22.23 4.70 16.75
N ILE A 135 21.63 5.00 15.63
CA ILE A 135 21.36 4.03 14.57
C ILE A 135 22.15 4.43 13.33
N GLN A 136 22.80 3.48 12.70
CA GLN A 136 23.51 3.72 11.44
C GLN A 136 22.50 3.75 10.30
N GLY A 137 22.50 4.85 9.55
CA GLY A 137 21.68 5.01 8.36
C GLY A 137 22.55 5.17 7.12
N ARG A 138 21.96 4.96 5.96
CA ARG A 138 22.61 5.14 4.66
C ARG A 138 21.91 6.22 3.86
N VAL A 139 22.67 7.15 3.31
CA VAL A 139 22.17 8.18 2.40
C VAL A 139 21.76 7.53 1.08
N ILE A 140 20.47 7.63 0.74
CA ILE A 140 19.92 7.02 -0.48
C ILE A 140 19.48 8.05 -1.52
N TRP A 141 19.30 9.29 -1.12
CA TRP A 141 18.91 10.36 -2.02
C TRP A 141 19.29 11.72 -1.44
N ILE A 142 19.74 12.61 -2.29
CA ILE A 142 20.07 13.99 -1.99
C ILE A 142 19.34 14.88 -3.01
N SER A 143 18.61 15.90 -2.54
CA SER A 143 17.91 16.83 -3.42
C SER A 143 18.90 17.69 -4.20
N GLU A 144 18.65 17.85 -5.47
CA GLU A 144 19.40 18.81 -6.32
C GLU A 144 18.89 20.25 -6.19
N GLN A 145 17.71 20.41 -5.58
CA GLN A 145 17.07 21.72 -5.37
C GLN A 145 17.02 22.06 -3.90
N SER A 146 17.31 23.31 -3.59
CA SER A 146 17.14 23.84 -2.24
C SER A 146 15.67 24.09 -1.93
N GLU A 147 15.31 23.88 -0.68
CA GLU A 147 14.00 24.17 -0.10
C GLU A 147 14.17 25.20 1.03
N PHE A 148 13.12 25.94 1.34
CA PHE A 148 13.09 26.72 2.59
C PHE A 148 12.93 25.75 3.76
N THR A 149 13.62 26.04 4.88
CA THR A 149 13.50 25.21 6.09
C THR A 149 12.02 25.09 6.48
N PRO A 150 11.47 23.86 6.59
CA PRO A 150 10.10 23.66 7.05
C PRO A 150 9.90 24.26 8.44
N LYS A 151 8.78 24.95 8.66
CA LYS A 151 8.47 25.67 9.93
C LYS A 151 8.45 24.76 11.18
N ASN A 152 8.38 23.48 11.01
CA ASN A 152 8.28 22.47 12.09
C ASN A 152 9.66 21.92 12.50
N ILE A 153 10.75 22.40 11.94
CA ILE A 153 12.09 21.94 12.29
C ILE A 153 12.77 23.05 13.08
N GLN A 154 13.12 22.73 14.33
CA GLN A 154 13.91 23.62 15.16
C GLN A 154 15.36 23.61 14.67
N THR A 155 15.79 24.68 14.01
CA THR A 155 17.21 24.95 13.74
C THR A 155 17.72 25.90 14.81
N ARG A 156 19.00 25.72 15.22
CA ARG A 156 19.65 26.59 16.23
C ARG A 156 19.81 28.04 15.75
N ASP A 157 19.71 28.27 14.45
CA ASP A 157 19.80 29.62 13.85
C ASP A 157 18.49 29.93 13.14
N GLU A 158 17.77 30.94 13.62
CA GLU A 158 16.45 31.40 13.12
C GLU A 158 16.48 32.10 11.76
N ARG A 159 17.47 31.83 10.93
CA ARG A 159 17.47 32.34 9.56
C ARG A 159 16.73 31.36 8.67
N ALA A 160 15.85 31.85 7.83
CA ALA A 160 15.22 31.09 6.74
C ALA A 160 16.29 30.70 5.70
N ASP A 161 17.15 29.76 6.08
CA ASP A 161 18.23 29.29 5.23
C ASP A 161 17.70 28.28 4.23
N LEU A 162 18.18 28.40 3.02
CA LEU A 162 17.99 27.39 1.99
C LEU A 162 18.68 26.09 2.45
N VAL A 163 17.92 25.02 2.47
CA VAL A 163 18.39 23.69 2.87
C VAL A 163 18.15 22.69 1.76
N TYR A 164 18.90 21.63 1.77
CA TYR A 164 18.72 20.50 0.85
C TYR A 164 18.18 19.31 1.61
N ALA A 165 17.12 18.70 1.08
CA ALA A 165 16.55 17.49 1.64
C ALA A 165 17.46 16.29 1.31
N VAL A 166 17.71 15.47 2.31
CA VAL A 166 18.47 14.23 2.21
C VAL A 166 17.61 13.10 2.76
N LYS A 167 17.48 12.01 2.02
CA LYS A 167 16.76 10.82 2.46
C LYS A 167 17.76 9.77 2.93
N VAL A 168 17.58 9.34 4.16
CA VAL A 168 18.44 8.35 4.83
C VAL A 168 17.61 7.10 5.11
N ALA A 169 18.05 5.96 4.62
CA ALA A 169 17.47 4.66 4.96
C ALA A 169 18.02 4.17 6.29
N VAL A 170 17.16 3.75 7.19
CA VAL A 170 17.52 3.32 8.55
C VAL A 170 16.80 2.01 8.86
N PRO A 171 17.52 0.97 9.30
CA PRO A 171 16.87 -0.25 9.79
C PRO A 171 16.10 0.08 11.07
N ASN A 172 14.94 -0.51 11.23
CA ASN A 172 14.09 -0.30 12.39
C ASN A 172 13.88 -1.62 13.15
N ASP A 173 14.19 -1.59 14.42
CA ASP A 173 13.96 -2.68 15.36
C ASP A 173 12.67 -2.51 16.18
N GLY A 174 11.77 -1.63 15.71
CA GLY A 174 10.54 -1.26 16.42
C GLY A 174 10.68 0.01 17.29
N THR A 175 11.87 0.58 17.39
CA THR A 175 12.12 1.81 18.15
C THR A 175 11.63 3.05 17.40
N LEU A 176 11.79 3.08 16.08
CA LEU A 176 11.39 4.21 15.24
C LEU A 176 9.90 4.16 14.94
N ARG A 177 9.26 5.32 15.01
CA ARG A 177 7.84 5.50 14.70
C ARG A 177 7.66 6.52 13.58
N LEU A 178 6.60 6.36 12.78
CA LEU A 178 6.25 7.34 11.76
C LEU A 178 5.95 8.69 12.40
N GLY A 179 6.55 9.75 11.84
CA GLY A 179 6.40 11.11 12.36
C GLY A 179 7.32 11.47 13.53
N MET A 180 8.18 10.54 13.98
CA MET A 180 9.18 10.81 15.01
C MET A 180 10.26 11.75 14.46
N TYR A 181 10.70 12.71 15.26
CA TYR A 181 11.85 13.53 14.94
C TYR A 181 13.15 12.77 15.14
N ALA A 182 14.15 13.11 14.36
CA ALA A 182 15.49 12.55 14.48
C ALA A 182 16.55 13.58 14.08
N TYR A 183 17.70 13.47 14.68
CA TYR A 183 18.89 14.22 14.27
C TYR A 183 19.80 13.30 13.44
N VAL A 184 20.35 13.85 12.37
CA VAL A 184 21.29 13.13 11.52
C VAL A 184 22.66 13.80 11.64
N ARG A 185 23.68 12.99 11.97
CA ARG A 185 25.08 13.42 12.05
C ARG A 185 25.94 12.58 11.11
N ARG A 186 26.88 13.22 10.49
CA ARG A 186 27.97 12.60 9.72
C ARG A 186 29.02 12.03 10.63
#